data_bac829369478b73cee3252333f07cf42
#
_entry.id   bac829369478b73cee3252333f07cf42
#
_cell.length_a   1.000
_cell.length_b   1.000
_cell.length_c   1.000
_cell.angle_alpha   90.00
_cell.angle_beta   90.00
_cell.angle_gamma   90.00
#
_symmetry.space_group_name_H-M   'P 1'
#
loop_
_entity.id
_entity.type
_entity.pdbx_description
1 polymer ?
#
loop_
_entity_poly.entity_id
_entity_poly.type
_entity_poly.pdbx_seq_one_letter_code
_entity_poly.pdbx_strand_id
1 'polypeptide(L)'
;QSGNSPNSKTAGGSFKDIWKSGDYWTPNPTKFPHGLKPIVEKGKKLGIRIGLWFNPSIQNDFADWQKVAQAIIGLYKKYGICCFKIDGLQIPTKTAEQNLRRLFDTVLEQTNYEVIFNLDATAGRRGGYHYMNEYGNIFLENRYTDWGNYYPYRTLRNLWMLSRYVPAEKMQIEFLNKWRNADKYDAADPFAPARYSFDYLFAITLAAQPLAWMEASNLPEEAYITASLLKKYQPLQLRFHQGVILPIGEEPSGRSWTGFQSTVSGTQGYLVVYREDNEQARGTI
;
A
#
# COMPACT_ATOMS: atom_id res chain seq x y z
N GLN A 1 6.37 -9.66 9.47
CA GLN A 1 7.19 -8.53 9.30
C GLN A 1 8.59 -8.82 9.79
N SER A 2 9.43 -7.78 10.08
CA SER A 2 10.80 -7.94 10.56
C SER A 2 10.99 -8.92 11.74
N GLY A 3 9.95 -9.34 12.39
CA GLY A 3 9.97 -10.35 13.46
C GLY A 3 10.03 -11.81 13.00
N ASN A 4 10.11 -12.09 11.72
CA ASN A 4 10.18 -13.47 11.22
C ASN A 4 11.57 -14.08 11.32
N SER A 5 12.62 -13.26 11.34
CA SER A 5 13.99 -13.72 11.60
C SER A 5 14.33 -13.66 13.09
N PRO A 6 15.03 -14.66 13.64
CA PRO A 6 15.54 -14.61 15.02
C PRO A 6 16.35 -13.36 15.32
N ASN A 7 17.14 -12.90 14.39
CA ASN A 7 18.01 -11.75 14.54
C ASN A 7 17.30 -10.40 14.47
N SER A 8 16.04 -10.35 14.06
CA SER A 8 15.25 -9.10 14.08
C SER A 8 15.06 -8.52 15.48
N LYS A 9 15.15 -9.36 16.53
CA LYS A 9 15.09 -8.92 17.93
C LYS A 9 16.33 -8.16 18.38
N THR A 10 17.51 -8.51 17.86
CA THR A 10 18.77 -7.87 18.23
C THR A 10 18.94 -6.51 17.57
N ALA A 11 18.19 -6.23 16.52
CA ALA A 11 18.21 -4.93 15.86
C ALA A 11 17.48 -3.82 16.62
N GLY A 12 16.90 -4.11 17.78
CA GLY A 12 16.22 -3.11 18.64
C GLY A 12 15.05 -2.39 17.95
N GLY A 13 14.38 -3.07 17.02
CA GLY A 13 13.36 -2.46 16.17
C GLY A 13 13.92 -1.64 15.00
N SER A 14 15.23 -1.52 14.89
CA SER A 14 15.89 -0.92 13.74
C SER A 14 16.01 -1.93 12.61
N PHE A 15 15.71 -1.50 11.38
CA PHE A 15 15.90 -2.31 10.16
C PHE A 15 17.31 -2.19 9.59
N LYS A 16 18.17 -1.43 10.25
CA LYS A 16 19.54 -1.23 9.81
C LYS A 16 20.32 -2.56 9.85
N ASP A 17 20.90 -2.91 8.72
CA ASP A 17 21.76 -4.08 8.56
C ASP A 17 21.13 -5.47 8.87
N ILE A 18 19.83 -5.54 9.04
CA ILE A 18 19.10 -6.77 9.35
C ILE A 18 19.28 -7.83 8.26
N TRP A 19 19.42 -7.41 7.00
CA TRP A 19 19.65 -8.25 5.83
C TRP A 19 21.07 -8.84 5.76
N LYS A 20 22.02 -8.43 6.61
CA LYS A 20 23.34 -9.05 6.73
C LYS A 20 23.26 -10.43 7.42
N SER A 21 22.18 -10.67 8.14
CA SER A 21 21.96 -11.97 8.77
C SER A 21 21.65 -13.04 7.73
N GLY A 22 22.36 -14.16 7.75
CA GLY A 22 22.15 -15.27 6.82
C GLY A 22 20.77 -15.93 6.94
N ASP A 23 20.07 -15.72 8.04
CA ASP A 23 18.74 -16.27 8.33
C ASP A 23 17.61 -15.25 8.16
N TYR A 24 17.91 -14.03 7.71
CA TYR A 24 16.93 -12.96 7.58
C TYR A 24 15.69 -13.37 6.75
N TRP A 25 15.89 -14.12 5.69
CA TRP A 25 14.83 -14.60 4.82
C TRP A 25 14.19 -15.92 5.25
N THR A 26 14.65 -16.46 6.36
CA THR A 26 14.15 -17.72 6.91
C THR A 26 13.02 -17.43 7.90
N PRO A 27 11.86 -18.11 7.79
CA PRO A 27 10.82 -17.99 8.79
C PRO A 27 11.33 -18.32 10.20
N ASN A 28 10.95 -17.49 11.16
CA ASN A 28 11.32 -17.72 12.56
C ASN A 28 10.78 -19.08 13.04
N PRO A 29 11.63 -20.03 13.44
CA PRO A 29 11.19 -21.40 13.76
C PRO A 29 10.29 -21.46 15.00
N THR A 30 10.41 -20.52 15.93
CA THR A 30 9.55 -20.47 17.12
C THR A 30 8.13 -20.00 16.76
N LYS A 31 8.02 -19.01 15.87
CA LYS A 31 6.71 -18.49 15.44
C LYS A 31 6.08 -19.33 14.34
N PHE A 32 6.89 -19.95 13.51
CA PHE A 32 6.48 -20.73 12.34
C PHE A 32 7.19 -22.09 12.32
N PRO A 33 6.88 -23.00 13.28
CA PRO A 33 7.57 -24.29 13.42
C PRO A 33 7.43 -25.18 12.16
N HIS A 34 6.38 -24.97 11.37
CA HIS A 34 6.14 -25.68 10.11
C HIS A 34 6.39 -24.79 8.87
N GLY A 35 7.17 -23.69 9.04
CA GLY A 35 7.38 -22.69 7.99
C GLY A 35 6.11 -21.93 7.65
N LEU A 36 6.06 -21.32 6.45
CA LEU A 36 4.92 -20.51 6.02
C LEU A 36 3.81 -21.31 5.31
N LYS A 37 4.06 -22.60 5.00
CA LYS A 37 3.13 -23.45 4.26
C LYS A 37 1.71 -23.49 4.86
N PRO A 38 1.52 -23.71 6.19
CA PRO A 38 0.17 -23.75 6.77
C PRO A 38 -0.61 -22.45 6.59
N ILE A 39 0.08 -21.29 6.67
CA ILE A 39 -0.55 -19.98 6.49
C ILE A 39 -0.97 -19.77 5.03
N VAL A 40 -0.08 -20.13 4.09
CA VAL A 40 -0.37 -20.02 2.66
C VAL A 40 -1.54 -20.91 2.26
N GLU A 41 -1.58 -22.15 2.75
CA GLU A 41 -2.69 -23.09 2.50
C GLU A 41 -4.01 -22.57 3.09
N LYS A 42 -3.97 -22.00 4.29
CA LYS A 42 -5.13 -21.37 4.90
C LYS A 42 -5.62 -20.18 4.07
N GLY A 43 -4.69 -19.34 3.62
CA GLY A 43 -5.00 -18.22 2.74
C GLY A 43 -5.68 -18.67 1.45
N LYS A 44 -5.13 -19.68 0.78
CA LYS A 44 -5.73 -20.27 -0.46
C LYS A 44 -7.18 -20.73 -0.24
N LYS A 45 -7.45 -21.43 0.88
CA LYS A 45 -8.81 -21.87 1.23
C LYS A 45 -9.79 -20.73 1.43
N LEU A 46 -9.29 -19.56 1.80
CA LEU A 46 -10.10 -18.34 2.03
C LEU A 46 -10.10 -17.38 0.83
N GLY A 47 -9.47 -17.74 -0.30
CA GLY A 47 -9.31 -16.84 -1.44
C GLY A 47 -8.35 -15.67 -1.17
N ILE A 48 -7.45 -15.80 -0.18
CA ILE A 48 -6.51 -14.74 0.23
C ILE A 48 -5.10 -15.15 -0.17
N ARG A 49 -4.41 -14.29 -0.91
CA ARG A 49 -2.99 -14.43 -1.18
C ARG A 49 -2.17 -13.91 -0.01
N ILE A 50 -1.19 -14.70 0.42
CA ILE A 50 -0.27 -14.30 1.51
C ILE A 50 0.89 -13.54 0.92
N GLY A 51 1.17 -12.37 1.47
CA GLY A 51 2.31 -11.54 1.11
C GLY A 51 3.28 -11.37 2.26
N LEU A 52 4.49 -10.96 1.92
CA LEU A 52 5.55 -10.68 2.88
C LEU A 52 6.06 -9.24 2.71
N TRP A 53 6.36 -8.64 3.84
CA TRP A 53 7.17 -7.44 3.88
C TRP A 53 8.64 -7.81 3.67
N PHE A 54 9.34 -7.04 2.87
CA PHE A 54 10.72 -7.31 2.47
C PHE A 54 11.51 -6.01 2.38
N ASN A 55 12.68 -5.96 3.01
CA ASN A 55 13.57 -4.82 2.94
C ASN A 55 14.89 -5.25 2.28
N PRO A 56 15.20 -4.79 1.06
CA PRO A 56 16.42 -5.15 0.37
C PRO A 56 17.64 -4.45 0.98
N SER A 57 18.83 -4.99 0.71
CA SER A 57 20.09 -4.30 0.99
C SER A 57 20.22 -3.05 0.12
N ILE A 58 20.31 -1.89 0.75
CA ILE A 58 20.53 -0.61 0.05
C ILE A 58 22.02 -0.27 -0.13
N GLN A 59 22.93 -1.10 0.37
CA GLN A 59 24.37 -0.83 0.33
C GLN A 59 24.88 -0.81 -1.10
N ASN A 60 25.81 0.11 -1.36
CA ASN A 60 26.47 0.27 -2.66
C ASN A 60 25.46 0.26 -3.82
N ASP A 61 24.40 1.09 -3.68
CA ASP A 61 23.38 1.20 -4.71
C ASP A 61 22.71 -0.14 -5.05
N PHE A 62 22.33 -0.92 -4.03
CA PHE A 62 21.73 -2.26 -4.19
C PHE A 62 22.65 -3.28 -4.88
N ALA A 63 23.96 -3.23 -4.64
CA ALA A 63 24.93 -4.14 -5.27
C ALA A 63 24.61 -5.64 -5.04
N ASP A 64 23.94 -5.97 -3.91
CA ASP A 64 23.50 -7.33 -3.59
C ASP A 64 22.15 -7.73 -4.24
N TRP A 65 21.70 -7.02 -5.29
CA TRP A 65 20.40 -7.25 -5.92
C TRP A 65 20.15 -8.71 -6.33
N GLN A 66 21.17 -9.44 -6.76
CA GLN A 66 21.06 -10.84 -7.14
C GLN A 66 20.68 -11.74 -5.95
N LYS A 67 21.31 -11.52 -4.79
CA LYS A 67 20.96 -12.27 -3.56
C LYS A 67 19.52 -11.98 -3.12
N VAL A 68 19.11 -10.72 -3.24
CA VAL A 68 17.75 -10.28 -2.92
C VAL A 68 16.75 -10.94 -3.86
N ALA A 69 17.02 -10.93 -5.17
CA ALA A 69 16.18 -11.60 -6.16
C ALA A 69 16.04 -13.10 -5.87
N GLN A 70 17.15 -13.79 -5.60
CA GLN A 70 17.13 -15.23 -5.29
C GLN A 70 16.36 -15.55 -3.99
N ALA A 71 16.42 -14.67 -2.98
CA ALA A 71 15.64 -14.84 -1.76
C ALA A 71 14.13 -14.76 -2.03
N ILE A 72 13.69 -13.77 -2.82
CA ILE A 72 12.28 -13.62 -3.22
C ILE A 72 11.82 -14.81 -4.05
N ILE A 73 12.59 -15.22 -5.07
CA ILE A 73 12.31 -16.38 -5.91
C ILE A 73 12.25 -17.67 -5.07
N GLY A 74 13.15 -17.82 -4.10
CA GLY A 74 13.15 -18.94 -3.19
C GLY A 74 11.88 -19.03 -2.34
N LEU A 75 11.40 -17.91 -1.81
CA LEU A 75 10.14 -17.83 -1.06
C LEU A 75 8.92 -18.14 -1.94
N TYR A 76 8.91 -17.64 -3.18
CA TYR A 76 7.90 -18.01 -4.17
C TYR A 76 7.90 -19.51 -4.48
N LYS A 77 9.05 -20.09 -4.86
CA LYS A 77 9.16 -21.52 -5.22
C LYS A 77 8.84 -22.44 -4.05
N LYS A 78 9.31 -22.09 -2.84
CA LYS A 78 9.15 -22.94 -1.65
C LYS A 78 7.76 -22.90 -1.04
N TYR A 79 7.14 -21.73 -0.99
CA TYR A 79 5.90 -21.50 -0.24
C TYR A 79 4.73 -21.02 -1.10
N GLY A 80 4.96 -20.63 -2.36
CA GLY A 80 3.95 -20.01 -3.21
C GLY A 80 3.60 -18.57 -2.78
N ILE A 81 4.55 -17.89 -2.11
CA ILE A 81 4.38 -16.47 -1.78
C ILE A 81 4.56 -15.64 -3.04
N CYS A 82 3.52 -14.93 -3.45
CA CYS A 82 3.53 -14.14 -4.68
C CYS A 82 3.36 -12.63 -4.46
N CYS A 83 3.17 -12.16 -3.24
CA CYS A 83 3.01 -10.73 -2.95
C CYS A 83 4.13 -10.24 -2.03
N PHE A 84 4.85 -9.20 -2.45
CA PHE A 84 5.95 -8.64 -1.67
C PHE A 84 5.81 -7.13 -1.55
N LYS A 85 5.68 -6.63 -0.31
CA LYS A 85 5.86 -5.22 -0.03
C LYS A 85 7.36 -4.96 0.14
N ILE A 86 7.92 -4.21 -0.79
CA ILE A 86 9.33 -3.84 -0.78
C ILE A 86 9.47 -2.47 -0.15
N ASP A 87 10.12 -2.44 1.01
CA ASP A 87 10.23 -1.24 1.82
C ASP A 87 11.57 -0.53 1.61
N GLY A 88 11.57 0.79 1.79
CA GLY A 88 12.77 1.60 1.87
C GLY A 88 13.53 1.75 0.55
N LEU A 89 12.87 1.66 -0.59
CA LEU A 89 13.51 1.84 -1.89
C LEU A 89 13.96 3.29 -2.08
N GLN A 90 15.26 3.52 -2.00
CA GLN A 90 15.87 4.80 -2.34
C GLN A 90 16.58 4.69 -3.69
N ILE A 91 16.42 5.71 -4.53
CA ILE A 91 17.00 5.76 -5.88
C ILE A 91 17.88 7.01 -6.01
N PRO A 92 19.01 7.06 -5.27
CA PRO A 92 19.86 8.25 -5.25
C PRO A 92 20.75 8.38 -6.48
N THR A 93 20.98 7.28 -7.19
CA THR A 93 21.91 7.22 -8.32
C THR A 93 21.33 6.41 -9.46
N LYS A 94 21.91 6.58 -10.68
CA LYS A 94 21.56 5.76 -11.84
C LYS A 94 21.90 4.28 -11.62
N THR A 95 22.97 4.00 -10.88
CA THR A 95 23.37 2.63 -10.53
C THR A 95 22.32 1.96 -9.65
N ALA A 96 21.77 2.68 -8.65
CA ALA A 96 20.69 2.18 -7.80
C ALA A 96 19.45 1.84 -8.63
N GLU A 97 19.05 2.71 -9.55
CA GLU A 97 17.94 2.45 -10.48
C GLU A 97 18.18 1.18 -11.30
N GLN A 98 19.36 1.06 -11.93
CA GLN A 98 19.70 -0.08 -12.76
C GLN A 98 19.70 -1.39 -11.97
N ASN A 99 20.24 -1.40 -10.76
CA ASN A 99 20.28 -2.60 -9.93
C ASN A 99 18.88 -3.00 -9.45
N LEU A 100 18.01 -2.04 -9.11
CA LEU A 100 16.62 -2.32 -8.78
C LEU A 100 15.84 -2.87 -9.98
N ARG A 101 16.03 -2.31 -11.17
CA ARG A 101 15.42 -2.85 -12.40
C ARG A 101 15.85 -4.29 -12.63
N ARG A 102 17.16 -4.60 -12.57
CA ARG A 102 17.67 -5.98 -12.69
C ARG A 102 17.05 -6.92 -11.65
N LEU A 103 16.90 -6.44 -10.41
CA LEU A 103 16.27 -7.22 -9.35
C LEU A 103 14.84 -7.59 -9.75
N PHE A 104 14.02 -6.58 -10.12
CA PHE A 104 12.61 -6.79 -10.42
C PHE A 104 12.41 -7.59 -11.70
N ASP A 105 13.14 -7.29 -12.77
CA ASP A 105 13.10 -8.04 -14.03
C ASP A 105 13.43 -9.53 -13.77
N THR A 106 14.52 -9.81 -13.05
CA THR A 106 14.91 -11.18 -12.72
C THR A 106 13.85 -11.93 -11.94
N VAL A 107 13.22 -11.28 -10.95
CA VAL A 107 12.16 -11.92 -10.17
C VAL A 107 10.94 -12.17 -11.05
N LEU A 108 10.47 -11.17 -11.80
CA LEU A 108 9.29 -11.30 -12.64
C LEU A 108 9.47 -12.39 -13.70
N GLU A 109 10.59 -12.40 -14.40
CA GLU A 109 10.90 -13.41 -15.42
C GLU A 109 10.95 -14.83 -14.81
N GLN A 110 11.67 -15.01 -13.70
CA GLN A 110 11.82 -16.34 -13.06
C GLN A 110 10.57 -16.83 -12.34
N THR A 111 9.57 -15.99 -12.18
CA THR A 111 8.27 -16.34 -11.58
C THR A 111 7.12 -16.25 -12.57
N ASN A 112 7.40 -16.19 -13.88
CA ASN A 112 6.41 -16.05 -14.94
C ASN A 112 5.42 -14.92 -14.70
N TYR A 113 5.90 -13.80 -14.15
CA TYR A 113 5.10 -12.61 -13.77
C TYR A 113 3.98 -12.88 -12.76
N GLU A 114 4.06 -13.96 -12.00
CA GLU A 114 3.10 -14.25 -10.92
C GLU A 114 3.38 -13.45 -9.64
N VAL A 115 4.61 -13.02 -9.44
CA VAL A 115 4.96 -12.15 -8.31
C VAL A 115 4.43 -10.75 -8.53
N ILE A 116 3.84 -10.19 -7.47
CA ILE A 116 3.30 -8.83 -7.43
C ILE A 116 4.09 -8.03 -6.39
N PHE A 117 4.59 -6.89 -6.79
CA PHE A 117 5.26 -5.97 -5.90
C PHE A 117 4.34 -4.83 -5.43
N ASN A 118 4.48 -4.48 -4.18
CA ASN A 118 4.02 -3.24 -3.59
C ASN A 118 5.27 -2.46 -3.15
N LEU A 119 5.53 -1.32 -3.78
CA LEU A 119 6.81 -0.64 -3.72
C LEU A 119 6.71 0.63 -2.87
N ASP A 120 7.38 0.64 -1.73
CA ASP A 120 7.57 1.85 -0.94
C ASP A 120 8.75 2.66 -1.50
N ALA A 121 8.44 3.46 -2.49
CA ALA A 121 9.41 4.15 -3.34
C ALA A 121 9.11 5.65 -3.52
N THR A 122 8.38 6.26 -2.58
CA THR A 122 7.82 7.61 -2.78
C THR A 122 8.33 8.68 -1.84
N ALA A 123 8.89 8.32 -0.67
CA ALA A 123 9.36 9.29 0.30
C ALA A 123 10.84 9.62 0.15
N GLY A 124 11.23 10.84 0.51
CA GLY A 124 12.62 11.29 0.52
C GLY A 124 13.27 11.21 -0.87
N ARG A 125 14.38 10.48 -0.97
CA ARG A 125 15.13 10.26 -2.23
C ARG A 125 14.59 9.07 -3.05
N ARG A 126 13.31 8.78 -2.92
CA ARG A 126 12.65 7.66 -3.58
C ARG A 126 11.95 8.16 -4.84
N GLY A 127 12.59 8.10 -5.98
CA GLY A 127 12.02 8.56 -7.26
C GLY A 127 10.99 7.60 -7.89
N GLY A 128 10.30 6.79 -7.09
CA GLY A 128 9.53 5.64 -7.53
C GLY A 128 8.32 5.92 -8.40
N TYR A 129 7.73 7.10 -8.32
CA TYR A 129 6.58 7.47 -9.15
C TYR A 129 6.84 7.33 -10.65
N HIS A 130 8.05 7.68 -11.09
CA HIS A 130 8.42 7.64 -12.50
C HIS A 130 9.17 6.38 -12.90
N TYR A 131 9.96 5.81 -11.97
CA TYR A 131 10.90 4.74 -12.30
C TYR A 131 10.40 3.34 -11.99
N MET A 132 9.44 3.19 -11.06
CA MET A 132 9.08 1.89 -10.52
C MET A 132 7.61 1.48 -10.71
N ASN A 133 6.76 2.35 -11.25
CA ASN A 133 5.34 2.06 -11.44
C ASN A 133 5.06 0.94 -12.46
N GLU A 134 6.03 0.60 -13.29
CA GLU A 134 5.96 -0.51 -14.23
C GLU A 134 6.08 -1.88 -13.54
N TYR A 135 6.75 -1.93 -12.37
CA TYR A 135 7.03 -3.18 -11.67
C TYR A 135 5.93 -3.60 -10.68
N GLY A 136 5.07 -2.70 -10.30
CA GLY A 136 4.01 -3.03 -9.35
C GLY A 136 3.23 -1.82 -8.87
N ASN A 137 2.51 -2.01 -7.78
CA ASN A 137 1.79 -0.92 -7.13
C ASN A 137 2.76 -0.06 -6.32
N ILE A 138 2.59 1.24 -6.41
CA ILE A 138 3.35 2.21 -5.63
C ILE A 138 2.60 2.50 -4.34
N PHE A 139 3.20 2.13 -3.21
CA PHE A 139 2.70 2.52 -1.91
C PHE A 139 2.96 4.01 -1.70
N LEU A 140 1.91 4.78 -1.58
CA LEU A 140 2.04 6.17 -1.24
C LEU A 140 2.37 6.26 0.25
N GLU A 141 3.61 6.61 0.56
CA GLU A 141 4.01 6.88 1.94
C GLU A 141 3.31 8.15 2.40
N ASN A 142 2.14 7.95 2.93
CA ASN A 142 1.32 9.03 3.42
C ASN A 142 1.65 9.32 4.89
N ARG A 143 0.62 9.36 5.67
CA ARG A 143 0.70 9.76 7.06
C ARG A 143 0.09 8.67 7.90
N TYR A 144 0.62 8.48 9.08
CA TYR A 144 0.15 7.46 10.00
C TYR A 144 -0.38 8.07 11.28
N THR A 145 -1.35 7.43 11.89
CA THR A 145 -1.81 7.81 13.22
C THR A 145 -0.69 7.72 14.26
N ASP A 146 0.28 6.81 14.06
CA ASP A 146 1.46 6.70 14.92
C ASP A 146 2.26 8.00 15.04
N TRP A 147 2.20 8.86 14.02
CA TRP A 147 2.89 10.16 13.99
C TRP A 147 1.94 11.34 14.24
N GLY A 148 0.65 11.09 14.45
CA GLY A 148 -0.35 12.14 14.64
C GLY A 148 -0.51 13.05 13.41
N ASN A 149 -0.24 12.55 12.22
CA ASN A 149 -0.26 13.34 10.99
C ASN A 149 -1.13 12.76 9.86
N TYR A 150 -1.90 11.71 10.14
CA TYR A 150 -2.90 11.19 9.21
C TYR A 150 -4.15 12.07 9.25
N TYR A 151 -4.49 12.64 8.10
CA TYR A 151 -5.70 13.41 7.87
C TYR A 151 -6.36 12.92 6.59
N PRO A 152 -7.61 12.45 6.60
CA PRO A 152 -8.26 11.84 5.44
C PRO A 152 -8.25 12.72 4.20
N TYR A 153 -8.53 14.02 4.35
CA TYR A 153 -8.51 14.96 3.22
C TYR A 153 -7.11 15.11 2.59
N ARG A 154 -6.04 15.03 3.39
CA ARG A 154 -4.66 15.11 2.88
C ARG A 154 -4.27 13.86 2.12
N THR A 155 -4.73 12.71 2.56
CA THR A 155 -4.56 11.44 1.85
C THR A 155 -5.30 11.48 0.52
N LEU A 156 -6.57 11.90 0.53
CA LEU A 156 -7.35 12.09 -0.69
C LEU A 156 -6.71 13.10 -1.66
N ARG A 157 -6.23 14.24 -1.14
CA ARG A 157 -5.55 15.26 -1.93
C ARG A 157 -4.28 14.75 -2.60
N ASN A 158 -3.48 13.96 -1.88
CA ASN A 158 -2.26 13.38 -2.44
C ASN A 158 -2.59 12.48 -3.64
N LEU A 159 -3.57 11.60 -3.53
CA LEU A 159 -4.04 10.78 -4.63
C LEU A 159 -4.59 11.65 -5.78
N TRP A 160 -5.43 12.64 -5.45
CA TRP A 160 -6.08 13.53 -6.43
C TRP A 160 -5.05 14.31 -7.27
N MET A 161 -4.00 14.81 -6.64
CA MET A 161 -2.93 15.53 -7.33
C MET A 161 -2.08 14.60 -8.20
N LEU A 162 -1.72 13.42 -7.69
CA LEU A 162 -0.83 12.48 -8.37
C LEU A 162 -1.51 11.74 -9.52
N SER A 163 -2.81 11.49 -9.45
CA SER A 163 -3.54 10.76 -10.49
C SER A 163 -3.57 11.44 -11.87
N ARG A 164 -3.12 12.68 -11.94
CA ARG A 164 -2.89 13.40 -13.21
C ARG A 164 -1.61 12.94 -13.94
N TYR A 165 -0.70 12.29 -13.22
CA TYR A 165 0.64 11.97 -13.71
C TYR A 165 0.98 10.49 -13.60
N VAL A 166 0.36 9.80 -12.65
CA VAL A 166 0.56 8.38 -12.38
C VAL A 166 -0.81 7.72 -12.36
N PRO A 167 -1.01 6.60 -13.07
CA PRO A 167 -2.29 5.90 -13.06
C PRO A 167 -2.75 5.60 -11.63
N ALA A 168 -3.97 6.01 -11.29
CA ALA A 168 -4.49 5.91 -9.94
C ALA A 168 -4.53 4.47 -9.43
N GLU A 169 -4.87 3.52 -10.31
CA GLU A 169 -4.91 2.08 -10.00
C GLU A 169 -3.52 1.47 -9.72
N LYS A 170 -2.44 2.19 -10.04
CA LYS A 170 -1.08 1.81 -9.66
C LYS A 170 -0.66 2.35 -8.30
N MET A 171 -1.41 3.26 -7.74
CA MET A 171 -1.13 3.83 -6.43
C MET A 171 -1.89 3.07 -5.34
N GLN A 172 -1.26 2.81 -4.22
CA GLN A 172 -1.89 2.18 -3.07
C GLN A 172 -1.88 3.14 -1.89
N ILE A 173 -3.04 3.36 -1.29
CA ILE A 173 -3.21 4.25 -0.16
C ILE A 173 -3.88 3.54 1.01
N GLU A 174 -3.55 3.99 2.22
CA GLU A 174 -3.97 3.35 3.43
C GLU A 174 -5.40 3.74 3.85
N PHE A 175 -6.07 2.73 4.38
CA PHE A 175 -7.26 2.80 5.18
C PHE A 175 -6.90 2.39 6.61
N LEU A 176 -7.00 3.31 7.56
CA LEU A 176 -6.46 3.16 8.90
C LEU A 176 -7.55 2.99 9.97
N ASN A 177 -7.18 2.39 11.10
CA ASN A 177 -8.01 2.45 12.30
C ASN A 177 -7.95 3.85 12.89
N LYS A 178 -9.04 4.60 12.78
CA LYS A 178 -9.15 6.00 13.20
C LYS A 178 -8.97 6.22 14.71
N TRP A 179 -9.15 5.19 15.51
CA TRP A 179 -9.03 5.25 16.96
C TRP A 179 -7.61 4.97 17.47
N ARG A 180 -6.76 4.41 16.61
CA ARG A 180 -5.37 4.18 16.97
C ARG A 180 -4.66 5.53 17.13
N ASN A 181 -4.05 5.73 18.31
CA ASN A 181 -3.38 6.98 18.67
C ASN A 181 -4.27 8.24 18.55
N ALA A 182 -5.54 8.13 18.86
CA ALA A 182 -6.49 9.24 18.81
C ALA A 182 -6.08 10.41 19.73
N ASP A 183 -5.37 10.09 20.81
CA ASP A 183 -4.80 11.05 21.76
C ASP A 183 -3.73 12.00 21.17
N LYS A 184 -3.20 11.67 19.99
CA LYS A 184 -2.25 12.53 19.26
C LYS A 184 -2.91 13.64 18.46
N TYR A 185 -4.23 13.68 18.42
CA TYR A 185 -5.00 14.69 17.69
C TYR A 185 -5.76 15.58 18.69
N ASP A 186 -5.84 16.87 18.37
CA ASP A 186 -6.70 17.77 19.14
C ASP A 186 -8.17 17.34 18.99
N ALA A 187 -8.85 17.18 20.12
CA ALA A 187 -10.27 16.83 20.14
C ALA A 187 -11.17 17.88 19.47
N ALA A 188 -10.72 19.13 19.40
CA ALA A 188 -11.41 20.23 18.73
C ALA A 188 -11.12 20.29 17.22
N ASP A 189 -10.12 19.54 16.72
CA ASP A 189 -9.78 19.54 15.28
C ASP A 189 -10.91 18.87 14.47
N PRO A 190 -11.61 19.63 13.60
CA PRO A 190 -12.70 19.09 12.80
C PRO A 190 -12.24 18.05 11.76
N PHE A 191 -10.97 18.02 11.43
CA PHE A 191 -10.38 17.13 10.43
C PHE A 191 -9.63 15.94 11.04
N ALA A 192 -9.65 15.79 12.37
CA ALA A 192 -9.06 14.63 13.01
C ALA A 192 -9.71 13.32 12.54
N PRO A 193 -8.95 12.21 12.41
CA PRO A 193 -9.47 10.95 11.88
C PRO A 193 -10.73 10.44 12.60
N ALA A 194 -10.83 10.66 13.91
CA ALA A 194 -11.95 10.24 14.73
C ALA A 194 -13.30 10.89 14.32
N ARG A 195 -13.27 12.03 13.60
CA ARG A 195 -14.46 12.72 13.12
C ARG A 195 -15.11 12.07 11.90
N TYR A 196 -14.41 11.18 11.21
CA TYR A 196 -14.90 10.53 10.01
C TYR A 196 -15.48 9.14 10.29
N SER A 197 -16.42 8.70 9.46
CA SER A 197 -16.87 7.31 9.49
C SER A 197 -15.81 6.38 8.88
N PHE A 198 -15.79 5.10 9.27
CA PHE A 198 -14.96 4.11 8.63
C PHE A 198 -15.28 3.97 7.13
N ASP A 199 -16.55 4.09 6.75
CA ASP A 199 -16.97 4.06 5.34
C ASP A 199 -16.31 5.18 4.53
N TYR A 200 -16.23 6.39 5.08
CA TYR A 200 -15.55 7.49 4.41
C TYR A 200 -14.04 7.25 4.28
N LEU A 201 -13.39 6.77 5.35
CA LEU A 201 -11.96 6.44 5.32
C LEU A 201 -11.63 5.37 4.27
N PHE A 202 -12.54 4.42 4.07
CA PHE A 202 -12.40 3.45 2.99
C PHE A 202 -12.72 4.09 1.62
N ALA A 203 -13.80 4.86 1.52
CA ALA A 203 -14.25 5.44 0.27
C ALA A 203 -13.19 6.31 -0.42
N ILE A 204 -12.40 7.07 0.34
CA ILE A 204 -11.33 7.90 -0.24
C ILE A 204 -10.22 7.10 -0.92
N THR A 205 -10.17 5.78 -0.73
CA THR A 205 -9.19 4.89 -1.37
C THR A 205 -9.67 4.27 -2.68
N LEU A 206 -10.95 4.44 -3.06
CA LEU A 206 -11.60 3.68 -4.14
C LEU A 206 -10.96 3.91 -5.52
N ALA A 207 -10.46 5.10 -5.80
CA ALA A 207 -9.80 5.39 -7.07
C ALA A 207 -8.39 4.78 -7.17
N ALA A 208 -7.79 4.39 -6.05
CA ALA A 208 -6.49 3.72 -5.95
C ALA A 208 -6.66 2.25 -5.55
N GLN A 209 -5.58 1.60 -5.16
CA GLN A 209 -5.60 0.29 -4.53
C GLN A 209 -5.77 0.46 -3.01
N PRO A 210 -6.92 0.09 -2.43
CA PRO A 210 -7.12 0.20 -0.99
C PRO A 210 -6.18 -0.72 -0.20
N LEU A 211 -5.54 -0.18 0.81
CA LEU A 211 -4.69 -0.91 1.75
C LEU A 211 -5.24 -0.79 3.16
N ALA A 212 -5.82 -1.86 3.69
CA ALA A 212 -6.19 -1.93 5.10
C ALA A 212 -4.92 -2.07 5.97
N TRP A 213 -4.38 -0.92 6.38
CA TRP A 213 -3.15 -0.84 7.18
C TRP A 213 -3.49 -0.81 8.67
N MET A 214 -3.96 -1.93 9.18
CA MET A 214 -4.42 -2.06 10.56
C MET A 214 -4.36 -3.50 11.06
N GLU A 215 -4.32 -3.67 12.37
CA GLU A 215 -4.46 -4.97 13.02
C GLU A 215 -5.95 -5.34 13.10
N ALA A 216 -6.33 -6.42 12.44
CA ALA A 216 -7.72 -6.87 12.44
C ALA A 216 -8.22 -7.30 13.84
N SER A 217 -7.32 -7.71 14.74
CA SER A 217 -7.66 -8.13 16.10
C SER A 217 -8.11 -6.99 17.02
N ASN A 218 -7.77 -5.74 16.68
CA ASN A 218 -8.06 -4.56 17.51
C ASN A 218 -9.01 -3.58 16.82
N LEU A 219 -9.76 -4.04 15.83
CA LEU A 219 -10.75 -3.21 15.17
C LEU A 219 -11.98 -3.05 16.08
N PRO A 220 -12.49 -1.82 16.25
CA PRO A 220 -13.76 -1.60 16.94
C PRO A 220 -14.92 -2.16 16.11
N GLU A 221 -16.03 -2.47 16.77
CA GLU A 221 -17.20 -3.05 16.12
C GLU A 221 -17.72 -2.18 14.96
N GLU A 222 -17.70 -0.87 15.11
CA GLU A 222 -18.11 0.07 14.06
C GLU A 222 -17.31 -0.05 12.75
N ALA A 223 -16.07 -0.55 12.78
CA ALA A 223 -15.28 -0.76 11.59
C ALA A 223 -15.85 -1.84 10.67
N TYR A 224 -16.60 -2.79 11.22
CA TYR A 224 -17.20 -3.88 10.43
C TYR A 224 -18.39 -3.42 9.57
N ILE A 225 -18.95 -2.23 9.83
CA ILE A 225 -19.98 -1.62 8.99
C ILE A 225 -19.45 -1.46 7.56
N THR A 226 -18.16 -1.12 7.40
CA THR A 226 -17.47 -0.96 6.10
C THR A 226 -17.52 -2.23 5.25
N ALA A 227 -17.73 -3.42 5.84
CA ALA A 227 -17.88 -4.65 5.09
C ALA A 227 -19.01 -4.60 4.05
N SER A 228 -20.08 -3.86 4.32
CA SER A 228 -21.18 -3.66 3.37
C SER A 228 -20.72 -2.85 2.15
N LEU A 229 -20.00 -1.77 2.37
CA LEU A 229 -19.44 -0.95 1.29
C LEU A 229 -18.40 -1.72 0.47
N LEU A 230 -17.51 -2.46 1.12
CA LEU A 230 -16.53 -3.34 0.48
C LEU A 230 -17.19 -4.34 -0.45
N LYS A 231 -18.23 -5.04 0.01
CA LYS A 231 -18.97 -6.01 -0.80
C LYS A 231 -19.65 -5.39 -2.02
N LYS A 232 -20.14 -4.16 -1.91
CA LYS A 232 -20.75 -3.41 -3.02
C LYS A 232 -19.69 -2.94 -4.02
N TYR A 233 -18.54 -2.51 -3.56
CA TYR A 233 -17.47 -1.99 -4.41
C TYR A 233 -16.68 -3.10 -5.12
N GLN A 234 -16.42 -4.22 -4.48
CA GLN A 234 -15.58 -5.29 -5.01
C GLN A 234 -15.91 -5.70 -6.47
N PRO A 235 -17.16 -5.92 -6.85
CA PRO A 235 -17.50 -6.27 -8.24
C PRO A 235 -17.33 -5.11 -9.23
N LEU A 236 -17.27 -3.87 -8.75
CA LEU A 236 -17.11 -2.67 -9.57
C LEU A 236 -15.63 -2.29 -9.74
N GLN A 237 -14.77 -2.69 -8.80
CA GLN A 237 -13.37 -2.27 -8.75
C GLN A 237 -12.63 -2.52 -10.06
N LEU A 238 -12.73 -3.73 -10.60
CA LEU A 238 -12.03 -4.05 -11.85
C LEU A 238 -12.49 -3.17 -13.02
N ARG A 239 -13.78 -2.91 -13.12
CA ARG A 239 -14.33 -2.05 -14.17
C ARG A 239 -13.91 -0.60 -13.99
N PHE A 240 -13.93 -0.11 -12.75
CA PHE A 240 -13.47 1.23 -12.42
C PHE A 240 -11.99 1.42 -12.77
N HIS A 241 -11.15 0.44 -12.43
CA HIS A 241 -9.71 0.48 -12.67
C HIS A 241 -9.30 0.15 -14.11
N GLN A 242 -10.22 -0.34 -14.96
CA GLN A 242 -9.97 -0.51 -16.40
C GLN A 242 -10.04 0.82 -17.17
N GLY A 243 -10.69 1.83 -16.61
CA GLY A 243 -10.81 3.14 -17.22
C GLY A 243 -9.62 4.04 -16.95
N VAL A 244 -9.54 5.13 -17.70
CA VAL A 244 -8.61 6.23 -17.39
C VAL A 244 -9.21 7.02 -16.23
N ILE A 245 -8.52 7.01 -15.10
CA ILE A 245 -8.97 7.64 -13.86
C ILE A 245 -8.32 9.03 -13.75
N LEU A 246 -9.15 10.06 -13.75
CA LEU A 246 -8.73 11.45 -13.62
C LEU A 246 -9.45 12.13 -12.45
N PRO A 247 -8.79 13.08 -11.76
CA PRO A 247 -9.43 13.86 -10.72
C PRO A 247 -10.42 14.84 -11.30
N ILE A 248 -11.52 15.05 -10.57
CA ILE A 248 -12.59 16.01 -10.91
C ILE A 248 -12.94 16.88 -9.71
N GLY A 249 -13.59 17.99 -9.96
CA GLY A 249 -13.99 18.95 -8.94
C GLY A 249 -12.84 19.75 -8.36
N GLU A 250 -12.99 20.20 -7.14
CA GLU A 250 -12.01 21.01 -6.42
C GLU A 250 -10.91 20.13 -5.79
N GLU A 251 -9.73 20.73 -5.57
CA GLU A 251 -8.68 20.08 -4.78
C GLU A 251 -9.19 19.74 -3.36
N PRO A 252 -9.02 18.51 -2.88
CA PRO A 252 -9.45 18.14 -1.52
C PRO A 252 -8.84 19.03 -0.44
N SER A 253 -9.71 19.61 0.38
CA SER A 253 -9.34 20.57 1.44
C SER A 253 -9.92 20.19 2.81
N GLY A 254 -10.76 19.16 2.85
CA GLY A 254 -11.62 18.81 3.95
C GLY A 254 -13.00 19.45 3.87
N ARG A 255 -13.20 20.35 2.89
CA ARG A 255 -14.47 21.09 2.67
C ARG A 255 -14.86 21.22 1.19
N SER A 256 -14.26 20.45 0.33
CA SER A 256 -14.46 20.54 -1.13
C SER A 256 -15.55 19.60 -1.63
N TRP A 257 -16.10 19.90 -2.80
CA TRP A 257 -16.72 18.94 -3.68
C TRP A 257 -15.65 18.42 -4.64
N THR A 258 -15.31 17.17 -4.53
CA THR A 258 -14.16 16.58 -5.21
C THR A 258 -14.43 15.13 -5.61
N GLY A 259 -13.57 14.54 -6.41
CA GLY A 259 -13.75 13.15 -6.79
C GLY A 259 -12.82 12.67 -7.89
N PHE A 260 -13.23 11.55 -8.48
CA PHE A 260 -12.56 10.95 -9.62
C PHE A 260 -13.57 10.48 -10.65
N GLN A 261 -13.21 10.64 -11.91
CA GLN A 261 -13.91 10.06 -13.05
C GLN A 261 -13.06 8.94 -13.63
N SER A 262 -13.65 7.77 -13.84
CA SER A 262 -13.06 6.69 -14.63
C SER A 262 -13.77 6.61 -15.97
N THR A 263 -13.07 6.84 -17.06
CA THR A 263 -13.60 6.72 -18.43
C THR A 263 -13.18 5.39 -19.01
N VAL A 264 -14.14 4.46 -19.17
CA VAL A 264 -13.89 3.11 -19.69
C VAL A 264 -14.02 3.09 -21.22
N SER A 265 -14.95 3.86 -21.78
CA SER A 265 -15.14 4.05 -23.23
C SER A 265 -15.73 5.44 -23.51
N GLY A 266 -15.92 5.78 -24.77
CA GLY A 266 -16.52 7.09 -25.15
C GLY A 266 -17.92 7.34 -24.58
N THR A 267 -18.63 6.28 -24.14
CA THR A 267 -20.02 6.36 -23.65
C THR A 267 -20.21 5.76 -22.25
N GLN A 268 -19.17 5.21 -21.64
CA GLN A 268 -19.27 4.52 -20.35
C GLN A 268 -18.16 4.96 -19.42
N GLY A 269 -18.53 5.19 -18.18
CA GLY A 269 -17.59 5.54 -17.12
C GLY A 269 -18.24 5.46 -15.75
N TYR A 270 -17.45 5.77 -14.74
CA TYR A 270 -17.85 5.79 -13.35
C TYR A 270 -17.41 7.10 -12.70
N LEU A 271 -18.20 7.55 -11.75
CA LEU A 271 -17.88 8.68 -10.90
C LEU A 271 -17.83 8.26 -9.45
N VAL A 272 -16.80 8.72 -8.76
CA VAL A 272 -16.72 8.70 -7.30
C VAL A 272 -16.64 10.12 -6.83
N VAL A 273 -17.65 10.56 -6.10
CA VAL A 273 -17.79 11.96 -5.67
C VAL A 273 -17.78 12.00 -4.14
N TYR A 274 -16.98 12.88 -3.60
CA TYR A 274 -16.90 13.17 -2.17
C TYR A 274 -17.43 14.59 -1.92
N ARG A 275 -18.42 14.68 -1.05
CA ARG A 275 -18.72 15.90 -0.36
C ARG A 275 -17.99 15.85 0.96
N GLU A 276 -16.89 16.55 1.05
CA GLU A 276 -16.17 16.68 2.32
C GLU A 276 -17.05 17.42 3.35
N ASP A 277 -16.53 17.99 4.40
CA ASP A 277 -17.31 18.78 5.37
C ASP A 277 -17.74 20.13 4.75
N ASN A 278 -18.52 20.07 3.67
CA ASN A 278 -19.03 21.21 2.91
C ASN A 278 -20.48 21.49 3.29
N GLU A 279 -20.78 22.74 3.65
CA GLU A 279 -22.12 23.17 4.06
C GLU A 279 -23.12 23.14 2.90
N GLN A 280 -22.64 23.32 1.67
CA GLN A 280 -23.49 23.31 0.48
C GLN A 280 -23.93 21.88 0.14
N ALA A 281 -25.23 21.65 0.08
CA ALA A 281 -25.81 20.35 -0.28
C ALA A 281 -25.69 20.04 -1.79
N ARG A 282 -25.33 21.03 -2.62
CA ARG A 282 -25.16 20.93 -4.07
C ARG A 282 -23.83 21.53 -4.46
N GLY A 283 -23.14 20.89 -5.38
CA GLY A 283 -21.88 21.36 -5.96
C GLY A 283 -21.83 21.05 -7.45
N THR A 284 -20.96 21.76 -8.16
CA THR A 284 -20.62 21.45 -9.55
C THR A 284 -19.28 20.72 -9.56
N ILE A 285 -19.20 19.64 -10.33
CA ILE A 285 -18.02 18.81 -10.48
C ILE A 285 -17.65 18.72 -11.96
#